data_c20239a1b4528157cf5bc538ab59979b
#
_entry.id   c20239a1b4528157cf5bc538ab59979b
#
_cell.length_a   1.000
_cell.length_b   1.000
_cell.length_c   1.000
_cell.angle_alpha   90.00
_cell.angle_beta   90.00
_cell.angle_gamma   90.00
#
_symmetry.space_group_name_H-M   'P 1'
#
loop_
_entity.id
_entity.type
_entity.pdbx_description
1 polymer ?
#
loop_
_entity_poly.entity_id
_entity_poly.type
_entity_poly.pdbx_seq_one_letter_code
_entity_poly.pdbx_strand_id
1 'polypeptide(L)'
;MKKLVAVSCFLLMGLSWQVGAYDEYDLKKLLEHNECEKCDLKGANLWGQNLTGANLAGADLTRANLQEANLTRADLSKAKLKDAEYFFTVETAGAKFCKTIMPDGSSNNSGC
;
A
#
# COMPACT_ATOMS: atom_id res chain seq x y z
N MET A 1 3.82 -4.82 -19.70
CA MET A 1 3.81 -4.33 -19.56
C MET A 1 3.13 -3.56 -19.41
N LYS A 2 2.79 -3.10 -19.20
CA LYS A 2 2.02 -2.44 -18.97
C LYS A 2 2.31 -1.44 -18.05
N LYS A 3 2.76 -1.53 -17.12
CA LYS A 3 3.04 -0.66 -16.19
C LYS A 3 3.90 0.34 -16.71
N LEU A 4 4.64 0.02 -17.58
CA LEU A 4 5.53 0.87 -18.12
C LEU A 4 4.83 2.01 -18.67
N VAL A 5 3.79 1.77 -19.24
CA VAL A 5 3.02 2.76 -19.85
C VAL A 5 2.66 3.81 -18.86
N ALA A 6 2.23 3.41 -17.75
CA ALA A 6 1.78 4.33 -16.77
C ALA A 6 2.91 5.24 -16.41
N VAL A 7 4.05 4.70 -16.28
CA VAL A 7 5.16 5.46 -15.89
C VAL A 7 5.47 6.50 -16.94
N SER A 8 5.35 6.13 -18.15
CA SER A 8 5.65 7.04 -19.20
C SER A 8 4.74 8.23 -19.13
N CYS A 9 3.53 8.00 -18.88
CA CYS A 9 2.59 9.09 -18.83
C CYS A 9 2.97 10.08 -17.78
N PHE A 10 3.41 9.60 -16.69
CA PHE A 10 3.78 10.48 -15.65
C PHE A 10 4.86 11.38 -16.10
N LEU A 11 5.87 10.86 -16.66
CA LEU A 11 6.97 11.64 -17.08
C LEU A 11 6.51 12.74 -17.98
N LEU A 12 5.67 12.43 -18.85
CA LEU A 12 5.26 13.42 -19.76
C LEU A 12 4.52 14.53 -19.12
N MET A 13 3.61 14.23 -18.35
CA MET A 13 2.87 15.21 -17.81
C MET A 13 3.45 15.90 -16.74
N GLY A 14 4.37 15.60 -16.34
CA GLY A 14 4.83 16.36 -15.40
C GLY A 14 4.87 15.96 -14.19
N LEU A 15 5.22 16.43 -13.66
CA LEU A 15 5.41 16.16 -12.54
C LEU A 15 4.55 16.40 -11.52
N SER A 16 3.81 17.18 -11.70
CA SER A 16 2.98 17.49 -10.71
C SER A 16 2.36 16.40 -10.01
N TRP A 17 2.16 15.37 -10.67
CA TRP A 17 1.46 14.47 -10.00
C TRP A 17 2.23 13.53 -9.29
N GLN A 18 3.30 13.71 -9.12
CA GLN A 18 4.12 12.82 -8.56
C GLN A 18 3.83 13.02 -7.21
N VAL A 19 2.84 13.52 -6.90
CA VAL A 19 2.45 13.71 -5.66
C VAL A 19 2.44 12.55 -4.85
N GLY A 20 2.33 11.49 -5.33
CA GLY A 20 2.17 10.35 -4.55
C GLY A 20 3.28 10.30 -3.58
N ALA A 21 4.35 10.75 -3.88
CA ALA A 21 5.45 10.70 -2.98
C ALA A 21 5.90 9.27 -2.71
N TYR A 22 5.31 8.28 -3.30
CA TYR A 22 5.79 6.93 -3.08
C TYR A 22 7.00 6.68 -3.97
N ASP A 23 7.73 5.66 -3.65
CA ASP A 23 8.90 5.29 -4.44
C ASP A 23 8.42 4.35 -5.55
N GLU A 24 8.64 4.73 -6.80
CA GLU A 24 8.18 3.92 -7.92
C GLU A 24 8.78 2.54 -7.96
N TYR A 25 10.01 2.40 -7.53
CA TYR A 25 10.66 1.10 -7.56
C TYR A 25 9.98 0.23 -6.51
N ASP A 26 9.63 0.79 -5.35
CA ASP A 26 8.98 0.03 -4.30
C ASP A 26 7.59 -0.40 -4.76
N LEU A 27 6.86 0.48 -5.44
CA LEU A 27 5.54 0.13 -5.91
C LEU A 27 5.62 -1.01 -6.92
N LYS A 28 6.61 -0.95 -7.80
CA LYS A 28 6.75 -1.98 -8.80
C LYS A 28 7.09 -3.29 -8.12
N LYS A 29 7.94 -3.25 -7.11
CA LYS A 29 8.34 -4.46 -6.42
C LYS A 29 7.12 -5.11 -5.76
N LEU A 30 6.25 -4.31 -5.18
CA LEU A 30 5.06 -4.85 -4.56
C LEU A 30 4.16 -5.50 -5.62
N LEU A 31 3.92 -4.81 -6.71
CA LEU A 31 3.01 -5.31 -7.71
C LEU A 31 3.54 -6.53 -8.45
N GLU A 32 4.83 -6.63 -8.62
CA GLU A 32 5.39 -7.77 -9.31
C GLU A 32 5.76 -8.95 -8.42
N HIS A 33 6.16 -8.68 -7.20
CA HIS A 33 6.65 -9.74 -6.32
C HIS A 33 5.91 -9.91 -5.00
N ASN A 34 4.94 -9.06 -4.72
CA ASN A 34 4.17 -9.14 -3.49
C ASN A 34 5.05 -8.94 -2.25
N GLU A 35 6.23 -8.35 -2.44
CA GLU A 35 7.16 -8.10 -1.37
C GLU A 35 7.47 -6.63 -1.24
N CYS A 36 7.22 -6.07 -0.10
CA CYS A 36 7.46 -4.65 0.09
C CYS A 36 7.71 -4.28 1.55
N GLU A 37 8.58 -5.04 2.21
CA GLU A 37 8.89 -4.74 3.58
C GLU A 37 9.55 -3.37 3.66
N LYS A 38 9.04 -2.52 4.52
CA LYS A 38 9.54 -1.16 4.73
C LYS A 38 9.48 -0.27 3.49
N CYS A 39 8.68 -0.61 2.53
CA CYS A 39 8.58 0.19 1.32
C CYS A 39 7.92 1.54 1.54
N ASP A 40 8.23 2.48 0.67
CA ASP A 40 7.61 3.79 0.69
C ASP A 40 6.48 3.78 -0.33
N LEU A 41 5.26 3.64 0.16
CA LEU A 41 4.09 3.58 -0.69
C LEU A 41 3.11 4.70 -0.36
N LYS A 42 3.63 5.82 0.19
CA LYS A 42 2.78 6.94 0.57
C LYS A 42 2.00 7.47 -0.62
N GLY A 43 0.71 7.55 -0.49
CA GLY A 43 -0.14 8.06 -1.55
C GLY A 43 -0.28 7.17 -2.76
N ALA A 44 0.26 5.96 -2.72
CA ALA A 44 0.21 5.08 -3.89
C ALA A 44 -1.21 4.67 -4.20
N ASN A 45 -1.52 4.49 -5.48
CA ASN A 45 -2.83 4.05 -5.88
C ASN A 45 -2.83 2.53 -5.97
N LEU A 46 -3.42 1.89 -4.98
CA LEU A 46 -3.48 0.44 -4.93
C LEU A 46 -4.93 -0.05 -5.05
N TRP A 47 -5.79 0.77 -5.67
CA TRP A 47 -7.19 0.47 -5.82
C TRP A 47 -7.39 -0.89 -6.49
N GLY A 48 -8.19 -1.72 -5.86
CA GLY A 48 -8.54 -3.02 -6.43
C GLY A 48 -7.42 -4.03 -6.57
N GLN A 49 -6.24 -3.74 -6.03
CA GLN A 49 -5.11 -4.64 -6.20
C GLN A 49 -5.24 -5.91 -5.35
N ASN A 50 -4.79 -7.01 -5.90
CA ASN A 50 -4.79 -8.26 -5.15
C ASN A 50 -3.45 -8.36 -4.45
N LEU A 51 -3.44 -8.06 -3.15
CA LEU A 51 -2.23 -8.09 -2.36
C LEU A 51 -2.31 -9.22 -1.32
N THR A 52 -3.01 -10.30 -1.68
CA THR A 52 -3.14 -11.45 -0.80
C THR A 52 -1.78 -11.99 -0.42
N GLY A 53 -1.53 -12.12 0.85
CA GLY A 53 -0.26 -12.65 1.33
C GLY A 53 0.93 -11.72 1.17
N ALA A 54 0.71 -10.46 0.79
CA ALA A 54 1.82 -9.56 0.55
C ALA A 54 2.59 -9.26 1.81
N ASN A 55 3.88 -9.09 1.70
CA ASN A 55 4.71 -8.69 2.82
C ASN A 55 4.79 -7.17 2.81
N LEU A 56 4.01 -6.54 3.69
CA LEU A 56 4.01 -5.10 3.81
C LEU A 56 4.47 -4.68 5.20
N ALA A 57 5.24 -5.53 5.85
CA ALA A 57 5.72 -5.24 7.19
C ALA A 57 6.54 -3.94 7.18
N GLY A 58 6.20 -3.02 8.03
CA GLY A 58 6.91 -1.75 8.11
C GLY A 58 6.68 -0.79 6.95
N ALA A 59 5.83 -1.12 6.00
CA ALA A 59 5.63 -0.28 4.84
C ALA A 59 4.87 0.99 5.21
N ASP A 60 5.14 2.07 4.51
CA ASP A 60 4.46 3.33 4.77
C ASP A 60 3.38 3.49 3.70
N LEU A 61 2.12 3.27 4.09
CA LEU A 61 0.98 3.37 3.20
C LEU A 61 0.12 4.59 3.55
N THR A 62 0.75 5.59 4.17
CA THR A 62 0.05 6.81 4.56
C THR A 62 -0.64 7.41 3.33
N ARG A 63 -1.91 7.67 3.45
CA ARG A 63 -2.74 8.21 2.38
C ARG A 63 -2.81 7.39 1.09
N ALA A 64 -2.45 6.14 1.13
CA ALA A 64 -2.56 5.28 -0.06
C ALA A 64 -4.03 5.02 -0.34
N ASN A 65 -4.37 4.84 -1.60
CA ASN A 65 -5.74 4.49 -1.96
C ASN A 65 -5.83 2.97 -2.04
N LEU A 66 -6.46 2.37 -1.04
CA LEU A 66 -6.59 0.94 -0.98
C LEU A 66 -8.03 0.48 -1.24
N GLN A 67 -8.84 1.33 -1.84
CA GLN A 67 -10.23 1.00 -2.08
C GLN A 67 -10.37 -0.35 -2.77
N GLU A 68 -11.15 -1.23 -2.19
CA GLU A 68 -11.39 -2.55 -2.75
C GLU A 68 -10.16 -3.44 -2.93
N ALA A 69 -9.08 -3.12 -2.28
CA ALA A 69 -7.88 -3.96 -2.36
C ALA A 69 -8.07 -5.21 -1.51
N ASN A 70 -7.37 -6.27 -1.85
CA ASN A 70 -7.46 -7.51 -1.10
C ASN A 70 -6.15 -7.71 -0.35
N LEU A 71 -6.19 -7.58 0.97
CA LEU A 71 -5.02 -7.77 1.82
C LEU A 71 -5.16 -9.04 2.67
N THR A 72 -5.92 -10.00 2.19
CA THR A 72 -6.10 -11.26 2.90
C THR A 72 -4.75 -11.89 3.19
N ARG A 73 -4.49 -12.20 4.43
CA ARG A 73 -3.26 -12.81 4.90
C ARG A 73 -2.00 -11.98 4.66
N ALA A 74 -2.13 -10.70 4.39
CA ALA A 74 -0.96 -9.85 4.23
C ALA A 74 -0.33 -9.57 5.58
N ASP A 75 0.96 -9.33 5.61
CA ASP A 75 1.66 -8.97 6.83
C ASP A 75 1.75 -7.46 6.89
N LEU A 76 0.99 -6.84 7.79
CA LEU A 76 0.99 -5.41 7.97
C LEU A 76 1.62 -5.00 9.30
N SER A 77 2.45 -5.86 9.87
CA SER A 77 3.09 -5.54 11.13
C SER A 77 3.90 -4.26 10.99
N LYS A 78 3.69 -3.33 11.89
CA LYS A 78 4.39 -2.04 11.91
C LYS A 78 4.14 -1.18 10.66
N ALA A 79 3.18 -1.52 9.84
CA ALA A 79 2.86 -0.72 8.67
C ALA A 79 2.12 0.54 9.11
N LYS A 80 2.17 1.58 8.30
CA LYS A 80 1.48 2.82 8.60
C LYS A 80 0.37 3.01 7.58
N LEU A 81 -0.88 3.02 8.05
CA LEU A 81 -2.02 3.19 7.17
C LEU A 81 -2.73 4.51 7.45
N LYS A 82 -2.08 5.46 8.13
CA LYS A 82 -2.71 6.71 8.50
C LYS A 82 -3.33 7.36 7.28
N ASP A 83 -4.58 7.73 7.39
CA ASP A 83 -5.31 8.41 6.33
C ASP A 83 -5.43 7.59 5.02
N ALA A 84 -5.24 6.29 5.07
CA ALA A 84 -5.45 5.47 3.87
C ALA A 84 -6.93 5.56 3.52
N GLU A 85 -7.22 5.74 2.23
CA GLU A 85 -8.59 5.98 1.82
C GLU A 85 -9.43 4.74 1.64
N TYR A 86 -10.68 4.87 2.00
CA TYR A 86 -11.66 3.80 1.83
C TYR A 86 -11.26 2.45 2.42
N PHE A 87 -10.52 2.48 3.50
CA PHE A 87 -10.04 1.23 4.09
C PHE A 87 -11.17 0.29 4.48
N PHE A 88 -12.37 0.81 4.74
CA PHE A 88 -13.47 -0.05 5.12
C PHE A 88 -13.90 -0.99 3.97
N THR A 89 -13.41 -0.77 2.77
CA THR A 89 -13.74 -1.67 1.65
C THR A 89 -12.67 -2.73 1.44
N VAL A 90 -11.61 -2.71 2.25
CA VAL A 90 -10.47 -3.60 2.06
C VAL A 90 -10.72 -4.96 2.70
N GLU A 91 -10.37 -6.03 2.00
CA GLU A 91 -10.51 -7.36 2.55
C GLU A 91 -9.29 -7.62 3.41
N THR A 92 -9.47 -7.91 4.67
CA THR A 92 -8.33 -8.10 5.56
C THR A 92 -8.35 -9.43 6.31
N ALA A 93 -9.09 -10.41 5.82
CA ALA A 93 -9.16 -11.70 6.52
C ALA A 93 -7.77 -12.29 6.71
N GLY A 94 -7.42 -12.60 7.93
CA GLY A 94 -6.11 -13.20 8.20
C GLY A 94 -4.92 -12.26 8.09
N ALA A 95 -5.15 -10.98 7.83
CA ALA A 95 -4.05 -10.04 7.75
C ALA A 95 -3.45 -9.88 9.14
N LYS A 96 -2.13 -9.68 9.22
CA LYS A 96 -1.49 -9.57 10.50
C LYS A 96 -1.32 -8.11 10.87
N PHE A 97 -1.95 -7.69 11.97
CA PHE A 97 -1.81 -6.34 12.47
C PHE A 97 -1.08 -6.40 13.80
N CYS A 98 0.11 -5.89 13.87
CA CYS A 98 0.87 -5.82 15.11
C CYS A 98 1.62 -4.51 15.09
N LYS A 99 1.32 -3.62 16.00
CA LYS A 99 1.90 -2.29 16.05
C LYS A 99 1.62 -1.56 14.74
N THR A 100 0.48 -1.85 14.12
CA THR A 100 0.11 -1.26 12.85
C THR A 100 -0.66 0.03 13.14
N ILE A 101 -0.34 1.09 12.43
CA ILE A 101 -1.05 2.36 12.60
C ILE A 101 -2.22 2.33 11.63
N MET A 102 -3.42 2.38 12.14
CA MET A 102 -4.64 2.28 11.32
C MET A 102 -4.99 3.62 10.68
N PRO A 103 -5.93 3.65 9.75
CA PRO A 103 -6.27 4.90 9.07
C PRO A 103 -6.67 6.05 10.00
N ASP A 104 -7.26 5.76 11.13
CA ASP A 104 -7.65 6.79 12.06
C ASP A 104 -6.50 7.16 13.01
N GLY A 105 -5.34 6.60 12.81
CA GLY A 105 -4.18 6.89 13.64
C GLY A 105 -4.02 5.99 14.84
N SER A 106 -5.00 5.13 15.11
CA SER A 106 -4.90 4.25 16.28
C SER A 106 -3.94 3.09 15.99
N SER A 107 -3.51 2.42 17.03
CA SER A 107 -2.60 1.30 16.88
C SER A 107 -3.38 0.00 16.98
N ASN A 108 -3.13 -0.92 16.07
CA ASN A 108 -3.81 -2.22 16.08
C ASN A 108 -2.79 -3.30 16.40
N ASN A 109 -3.00 -4.00 17.52
CA ASN A 109 -2.09 -5.04 17.96
C ASN A 109 -2.77 -6.40 18.01
N SER A 110 -3.86 -6.56 17.27
CA SER A 110 -4.64 -7.77 17.38
C SER A 110 -3.90 -9.02 16.93
N GLY A 111 -2.90 -8.89 16.09
CA GLY A 111 -2.17 -10.04 15.60
C GLY A 111 -0.78 -10.23 16.21
N CYS A 112 -0.47 -9.52 17.27
CA CYS A 112 0.85 -9.67 17.87
C CYS A 112 1.02 -11.00 18.60
#